data_590b47a7c8b3f53409b787dbc128074b
#
_entry.id   590b47a7c8b3f53409b787dbc128074b
#
_cell.length_a   1.000
_cell.length_b   1.000
_cell.length_c   1.000
_cell.angle_alpha   90.00
_cell.angle_beta   90.00
_cell.angle_gamma   90.00
#
_symmetry.space_group_name_H-M   'P 1'
#
loop_
_entity.id
_entity.type
_entity.pdbx_description
1 polymer ?
#
loop_
_entity_poly.entity_id
_entity_poly.type
_entity_poly.pdbx_seq_one_letter_code
_entity_poly.pdbx_strand_id
1 'polypeptide(L)'
;MFLNEQWQSSNKSDSRAHRWHPAMIRFALHLHMVSSAGYEALRDSGVIKLPCARTLYDYSHSIKAQNGVNEGIVHLVRDIIQKFPENYKHYNNLLCDGMHISQNLVFKTADGSLVGVTYFDDIDKEMAAFEKYVEGQDPVSSEPQLATEMLTYMVKGIASDVKCAIAAFPCKVLTKEQLYKRTWEVINICEKAGIKILSFIADGLSTNRAFFQMHTPITNTCNGIVFDTVNICSLELRPLFFISDVCNLVKTIRNCFYNSGEGEKKSRLMEKNGEKIVWKTILKLYMTYKDCNFRKSYKLNPQNVFPGPFARMRVRYAAQVLSSTVAADLETQSWEGIGETVKFIRMCDKFFDVLNGAHSSQAKRQHKSDLAAYTSLDDPRFDWLSGTCLKYFQDWKEEISALPVNETEKEKKMLSSQTLTGIEITIRAFTGAVKYFLDPAHIGGKFVMARAFSQDPLEQEFSKQRAGQGGNRNPNAAKFQSKMVSLAIQRDLGVKRKRGNVTVEDTSATTISEEPLPKRPRQK
;
A
#
# COMPACT_ATOMS: atom_id res chain seq x y z
N MET A 1 -2.30 -13.54 -37.13
CA MET A 1 -2.91 -14.31 -36.06
C MET A 1 -4.44 -14.16 -36.05
N PHE A 2 -5.04 -12.97 -35.75
CA PHE A 2 -6.49 -12.76 -35.62
C PHE A 2 -7.30 -13.23 -36.84
N LEU A 3 -6.99 -12.78 -38.05
CA LEU A 3 -7.69 -13.18 -39.28
C LEU A 3 -7.65 -14.70 -39.52
N ASN A 4 -6.51 -15.32 -39.20
CA ASN A 4 -6.35 -16.77 -39.35
C ASN A 4 -7.25 -17.55 -38.36
N GLU A 5 -7.37 -17.06 -37.12
CA GLU A 5 -8.30 -17.63 -36.11
C GLU A 5 -9.76 -17.48 -36.55
N GLN A 6 -10.16 -16.32 -37.09
CA GLN A 6 -11.50 -16.09 -37.60
C GLN A 6 -11.82 -17.04 -38.77
N TRP A 7 -10.90 -17.17 -39.70
CA TRP A 7 -11.06 -18.08 -40.85
C TRP A 7 -11.14 -19.54 -40.44
N GLN A 8 -10.22 -20.00 -39.55
CA GLN A 8 -10.25 -21.36 -39.03
C GLN A 8 -11.53 -21.67 -38.24
N SER A 9 -12.02 -20.72 -37.47
CA SER A 9 -13.23 -20.84 -36.67
C SER A 9 -14.49 -20.87 -37.56
N SER A 10 -14.49 -20.15 -38.67
CA SER A 10 -15.61 -20.11 -39.61
C SER A 10 -15.71 -21.39 -40.44
N ASN A 11 -14.59 -22.05 -40.72
CA ASN A 11 -14.55 -23.28 -41.55
C ASN A 11 -14.78 -24.58 -40.77
N LYS A 12 -14.91 -24.53 -39.44
CA LYS A 12 -15.19 -25.71 -38.62
C LYS A 12 -16.68 -25.82 -38.35
N SER A 13 -17.25 -26.94 -38.74
CA SER A 13 -18.67 -27.29 -38.53
C SER A 13 -19.00 -27.51 -37.04
N ASP A 14 -18.06 -28.00 -36.23
CA ASP A 14 -18.23 -28.20 -34.80
C ASP A 14 -17.43 -27.16 -34.00
N SER A 15 -18.14 -26.24 -33.36
CA SER A 15 -17.54 -25.20 -32.50
C SER A 15 -16.79 -25.77 -31.29
N ARG A 16 -17.07 -27.04 -30.88
CA ARG A 16 -16.42 -27.72 -29.75
C ARG A 16 -15.01 -28.21 -30.07
N ALA A 17 -14.71 -28.41 -31.35
CA ALA A 17 -13.41 -28.88 -31.83
C ALA A 17 -12.40 -27.78 -32.04
N HIS A 18 -12.78 -26.49 -31.84
CA HIS A 18 -11.91 -25.37 -32.06
C HIS A 18 -10.94 -25.14 -30.88
N ARG A 19 -9.64 -25.22 -31.16
CA ARG A 19 -8.59 -24.88 -30.19
C ARG A 19 -8.12 -23.47 -30.47
N TRP A 20 -8.50 -22.55 -29.59
CA TRP A 20 -8.17 -21.14 -29.70
C TRP A 20 -6.68 -20.91 -29.46
N HIS A 21 -6.08 -20.05 -30.27
CA HIS A 21 -4.70 -19.58 -30.07
C HIS A 21 -4.58 -18.86 -28.71
N PRO A 22 -3.48 -19.03 -27.94
CA PRO A 22 -3.33 -18.42 -26.61
C PRO A 22 -3.54 -16.91 -26.61
N ALA A 23 -3.04 -16.17 -27.59
CA ALA A 23 -3.25 -14.72 -27.70
C ALA A 23 -4.74 -14.36 -27.89
N MET A 24 -5.52 -15.21 -28.58
CA MET A 24 -6.96 -15.00 -28.73
C MET A 24 -7.70 -15.23 -27.41
N ILE A 25 -7.30 -16.24 -26.64
CA ILE A 25 -7.84 -16.46 -25.28
C ILE A 25 -7.52 -15.26 -24.38
N ARG A 26 -6.28 -14.72 -24.41
CA ARG A 26 -5.89 -13.54 -23.64
C ARG A 26 -6.75 -12.32 -24.01
N PHE A 27 -6.91 -12.07 -25.31
CA PHE A 27 -7.78 -11.00 -25.80
C PHE A 27 -9.22 -11.15 -25.34
N ALA A 28 -9.79 -12.35 -25.50
CA ALA A 28 -11.16 -12.67 -25.13
C ALA A 28 -11.38 -12.55 -23.60
N LEU A 29 -10.44 -13.06 -22.79
CA LEU A 29 -10.46 -12.88 -21.33
C LEU A 29 -10.40 -11.42 -20.93
N HIS A 30 -9.49 -10.64 -21.56
CA HIS A 30 -9.40 -9.22 -21.31
C HIS A 30 -10.75 -8.53 -21.55
N LEU A 31 -11.33 -8.75 -22.72
CA LEU A 31 -12.59 -8.13 -23.11
C LEU A 31 -13.75 -8.54 -22.19
N HIS A 32 -13.86 -9.85 -21.88
CA HIS A 32 -14.86 -10.39 -20.97
C HIS A 32 -14.72 -9.82 -19.54
N MET A 33 -13.48 -9.65 -19.05
CA MET A 33 -13.22 -9.08 -17.71
C MET A 33 -13.49 -7.58 -17.63
N VAL A 34 -13.40 -6.86 -18.75
CA VAL A 34 -13.78 -5.43 -18.83
C VAL A 34 -15.28 -5.27 -18.79
N SER A 35 -15.99 -6.07 -19.60
CA SER A 35 -17.47 -6.09 -19.68
C SER A 35 -17.94 -7.44 -20.18
N SER A 36 -18.47 -8.28 -19.28
CA SER A 36 -19.02 -9.57 -19.66
C SER A 36 -20.24 -9.43 -20.56
N ALA A 37 -21.14 -8.47 -20.27
CA ALA A 37 -22.29 -8.20 -21.09
C ALA A 37 -21.91 -7.70 -22.51
N GLY A 38 -20.93 -6.79 -22.60
CA GLY A 38 -20.41 -6.33 -23.89
C GLY A 38 -19.71 -7.45 -24.68
N TYR A 39 -19.01 -8.34 -23.98
CA TYR A 39 -18.39 -9.51 -24.59
C TYR A 39 -19.43 -10.47 -25.19
N GLU A 40 -20.47 -10.81 -24.42
CA GLU A 40 -21.54 -11.70 -24.87
C GLU A 40 -22.30 -11.09 -26.06
N ALA A 41 -22.66 -9.80 -25.98
CA ALA A 41 -23.30 -9.11 -27.08
C ALA A 41 -22.44 -9.12 -28.38
N LEU A 42 -21.13 -8.92 -28.26
CA LEU A 42 -20.21 -8.99 -29.40
C LEU A 42 -20.09 -10.42 -29.96
N ARG A 43 -20.04 -11.44 -29.12
CA ARG A 43 -20.01 -12.84 -29.52
C ARG A 43 -21.32 -13.23 -30.22
N ASP A 44 -22.45 -12.88 -29.62
CA ASP A 44 -23.78 -13.27 -30.10
C ASP A 44 -24.16 -12.53 -31.39
N SER A 45 -23.55 -11.37 -31.67
CA SER A 45 -23.69 -10.68 -32.96
C SER A 45 -23.20 -11.49 -34.15
N GLY A 46 -22.32 -12.48 -33.90
CA GLY A 46 -21.71 -13.30 -34.96
C GLY A 46 -20.69 -12.59 -35.84
N VAL A 47 -20.49 -11.27 -35.65
CA VAL A 47 -19.53 -10.46 -36.44
C VAL A 47 -18.09 -10.93 -36.21
N ILE A 48 -17.80 -11.36 -34.98
CA ILE A 48 -16.49 -11.90 -34.60
C ILE A 48 -16.70 -13.24 -33.90
N LYS A 49 -15.98 -14.28 -34.34
CA LYS A 49 -15.97 -15.56 -33.64
C LYS A 49 -15.11 -15.45 -32.38
N LEU A 50 -15.72 -15.70 -31.22
CA LEU A 50 -15.09 -15.58 -29.91
C LEU A 50 -15.30 -16.86 -29.08
N PRO A 51 -14.35 -17.20 -28.16
CA PRO A 51 -14.52 -18.28 -27.21
C PRO A 51 -15.82 -18.15 -26.40
N CYS A 52 -16.49 -19.26 -26.09
CA CYS A 52 -17.67 -19.21 -25.23
C CYS A 52 -17.27 -18.91 -23.76
N ALA A 53 -18.22 -18.37 -22.97
CA ALA A 53 -17.99 -18.07 -21.54
C ALA A 53 -17.45 -19.26 -20.76
N ARG A 54 -17.90 -20.49 -21.06
CA ARG A 54 -17.38 -21.70 -20.41
C ARG A 54 -15.89 -21.92 -20.67
N THR A 55 -15.43 -21.68 -21.90
CA THR A 55 -13.99 -21.75 -22.21
C THR A 55 -13.19 -20.72 -21.43
N LEU A 56 -13.69 -19.49 -21.35
CA LEU A 56 -13.04 -18.43 -20.59
C LEU A 56 -13.06 -18.70 -19.08
N TYR A 57 -14.12 -19.31 -18.59
CA TYR A 57 -14.25 -19.71 -17.18
C TYR A 57 -13.10 -20.64 -16.76
N ASP A 58 -12.76 -21.65 -17.57
CA ASP A 58 -11.69 -22.59 -17.27
C ASP A 58 -10.31 -21.91 -17.14
N TYR A 59 -10.07 -20.84 -17.90
CA TYR A 59 -8.83 -20.05 -17.80
C TYR A 59 -8.87 -19.04 -16.65
N SER A 60 -10.02 -18.39 -16.42
CA SER A 60 -10.16 -17.41 -15.34
C SER A 60 -10.21 -18.06 -13.94
N HIS A 61 -10.43 -19.37 -13.85
CA HIS A 61 -10.46 -20.17 -12.62
C HIS A 61 -9.33 -21.19 -12.56
N SER A 62 -8.22 -20.95 -13.26
CA SER A 62 -7.01 -21.78 -13.21
C SER A 62 -6.35 -21.78 -11.83
N ILE A 63 -6.49 -20.68 -11.07
CA ILE A 63 -6.00 -20.53 -9.70
C ILE A 63 -7.18 -20.66 -8.74
N LYS A 64 -7.05 -21.54 -7.75
CA LYS A 64 -8.07 -21.74 -6.71
C LYS A 64 -8.03 -20.61 -5.69
N ALA A 65 -9.18 -20.05 -5.35
CA ALA A 65 -9.29 -19.07 -4.28
C ALA A 65 -9.21 -19.75 -2.91
N GLN A 66 -8.31 -19.32 -2.04
CA GLN A 66 -8.08 -19.91 -0.71
C GLN A 66 -7.76 -18.84 0.34
N ASN A 67 -7.86 -19.23 1.62
CA ASN A 67 -7.36 -18.42 2.74
C ASN A 67 -5.83 -18.50 2.82
N GLY A 68 -5.22 -17.46 3.39
CA GLY A 68 -3.78 -17.44 3.58
C GLY A 68 -3.02 -17.08 2.31
N VAL A 69 -1.84 -17.64 2.16
CA VAL A 69 -0.99 -17.43 0.98
C VAL A 69 -1.54 -18.22 -0.20
N ASN A 70 -1.72 -17.55 -1.32
CA ASN A 70 -2.16 -18.20 -2.55
C ASN A 70 -0.97 -18.58 -3.42
N GLU A 71 -0.51 -19.81 -3.32
CA GLU A 71 0.66 -20.30 -4.05
C GLU A 71 0.53 -20.15 -5.57
N GLY A 72 -0.68 -20.34 -6.12
CA GLY A 72 -0.93 -20.14 -7.54
C GLY A 72 -0.67 -18.68 -7.98
N ILE A 73 -1.04 -17.73 -7.14
CA ILE A 73 -0.72 -16.29 -7.41
C ILE A 73 0.77 -16.04 -7.19
N VAL A 74 1.41 -16.63 -6.18
CA VAL A 74 2.85 -16.50 -5.96
C VAL A 74 3.63 -17.02 -7.18
N HIS A 75 3.27 -18.18 -7.73
CA HIS A 75 3.89 -18.69 -8.96
C HIS A 75 3.70 -17.76 -10.15
N LEU A 76 2.49 -17.22 -10.33
CA LEU A 76 2.22 -16.23 -11.37
C LEU A 76 3.09 -14.97 -11.23
N VAL A 77 3.26 -14.46 -10.01
CA VAL A 77 4.13 -13.31 -9.73
C VAL A 77 5.60 -13.64 -9.99
N ARG A 78 6.06 -14.83 -9.58
CA ARG A 78 7.40 -15.33 -9.90
C ARG A 78 7.64 -15.34 -11.42
N ASP A 79 6.72 -15.91 -12.18
CA ASP A 79 6.86 -16.04 -13.63
C ASP A 79 6.89 -14.67 -14.33
N ILE A 80 6.16 -13.67 -13.80
CA ILE A 80 6.25 -12.29 -14.26
C ILE A 80 7.63 -11.69 -13.94
N ILE A 81 8.14 -11.90 -12.72
CA ILE A 81 9.42 -11.35 -12.26
C ILE A 81 10.58 -11.96 -13.06
N GLN A 82 10.55 -13.26 -13.32
CA GLN A 82 11.60 -13.95 -14.07
C GLN A 82 11.72 -13.51 -15.54
N LYS A 83 10.69 -12.84 -16.09
CA LYS A 83 10.75 -12.25 -17.44
C LYS A 83 11.62 -10.98 -17.51
N PHE A 84 11.95 -10.37 -16.37
CA PHE A 84 12.86 -9.23 -16.36
C PHE A 84 14.32 -9.69 -16.46
N PRO A 85 15.08 -9.22 -17.47
CA PRO A 85 16.47 -9.63 -17.65
C PRO A 85 17.40 -9.02 -16.58
N GLU A 86 17.00 -7.91 -15.93
CA GLU A 86 17.82 -7.23 -14.95
C GLU A 86 17.53 -7.72 -13.54
N ASN A 87 18.54 -8.27 -12.86
CA ASN A 87 18.41 -8.83 -11.49
C ASN A 87 17.83 -7.85 -10.47
N TYR A 88 18.14 -6.54 -10.56
CA TYR A 88 17.62 -5.56 -9.62
C TYR A 88 16.08 -5.41 -9.69
N LYS A 89 15.44 -5.79 -10.81
CA LYS A 89 13.98 -5.79 -10.95
C LYS A 89 13.29 -6.97 -10.23
N HIS A 90 14.07 -7.93 -9.74
CA HIS A 90 13.56 -9.06 -8.95
C HIS A 90 13.34 -8.71 -7.47
N TYR A 91 13.77 -7.51 -7.03
CA TYR A 91 13.60 -7.05 -5.66
C TYR A 91 12.29 -6.30 -5.49
N ASN A 92 11.59 -6.62 -4.40
CA ASN A 92 10.23 -6.18 -4.16
C ASN A 92 10.04 -5.71 -2.72
N ASN A 93 9.01 -4.91 -2.52
CA ASN A 93 8.45 -4.56 -1.22
C ASN A 93 7.25 -5.47 -0.93
N LEU A 94 7.06 -5.83 0.32
CA LEU A 94 5.87 -6.51 0.82
C LEU A 94 4.99 -5.48 1.53
N LEU A 95 3.82 -5.18 0.97
CA LEU A 95 2.84 -4.28 1.56
C LEU A 95 1.85 -5.09 2.39
N CYS A 96 1.44 -4.57 3.55
CA CYS A 96 0.49 -5.21 4.45
C CYS A 96 -0.55 -4.20 4.94
N ASP A 97 -1.83 -4.53 4.80
CA ASP A 97 -2.93 -3.70 5.31
C ASP A 97 -4.20 -4.53 5.48
N GLY A 98 -5.12 -4.05 6.32
CA GLY A 98 -6.41 -4.67 6.60
C GLY A 98 -7.57 -4.01 5.84
N MET A 99 -8.48 -4.81 5.31
CA MET A 99 -9.72 -4.32 4.73
C MET A 99 -10.92 -4.88 5.49
N HIS A 100 -11.82 -3.99 5.96
CA HIS A 100 -13.09 -4.41 6.54
C HIS A 100 -13.94 -5.20 5.55
N ILE A 101 -14.47 -6.33 6.02
CA ILE A 101 -15.38 -7.22 5.28
C ILE A 101 -16.70 -7.38 6.01
N SER A 102 -17.75 -7.82 5.29
CA SER A 102 -19.00 -8.21 5.91
C SER A 102 -18.86 -9.56 6.63
N GLN A 103 -19.35 -9.63 7.84
CA GLN A 103 -19.37 -10.85 8.67
C GLN A 103 -20.38 -11.83 8.09
N ASN A 104 -19.93 -12.80 7.33
CA ASN A 104 -20.77 -13.84 6.75
C ASN A 104 -20.01 -15.17 6.70
N LEU A 105 -20.68 -16.22 7.15
CA LEU A 105 -20.22 -17.59 6.94
C LEU A 105 -20.72 -18.09 5.57
N VAL A 106 -19.81 -18.52 4.74
CA VAL A 106 -20.11 -19.01 3.39
C VAL A 106 -19.63 -20.45 3.24
N PHE A 107 -20.55 -21.36 2.94
CA PHE A 107 -20.22 -22.71 2.55
C PHE A 107 -19.91 -22.76 1.04
N LYS A 108 -18.69 -23.16 0.69
CA LYS A 108 -18.29 -23.37 -0.71
C LYS A 108 -18.64 -24.80 -1.12
N THR A 109 -19.68 -24.95 -1.91
CA THR A 109 -20.12 -26.26 -2.42
C THR A 109 -19.07 -26.96 -3.29
N ALA A 110 -18.15 -26.22 -3.90
CA ALA A 110 -17.13 -26.75 -4.80
C ALA A 110 -16.06 -27.60 -4.10
N ASP A 111 -15.78 -27.34 -2.82
CA ASP A 111 -14.73 -28.02 -2.04
C ASP A 111 -15.15 -28.35 -0.60
N GLY A 112 -16.42 -28.10 -0.25
CA GLY A 112 -16.96 -28.37 1.09
C GLY A 112 -16.41 -27.45 2.20
N SER A 113 -15.66 -26.39 1.85
CA SER A 113 -15.02 -25.52 2.84
C SER A 113 -15.96 -24.44 3.36
N LEU A 114 -15.83 -24.11 4.65
CA LEU A 114 -16.46 -22.98 5.30
C LEU A 114 -15.51 -21.78 5.29
N VAL A 115 -15.99 -20.64 4.79
CA VAL A 115 -15.20 -19.40 4.67
C VAL A 115 -15.91 -18.27 5.40
N GLY A 116 -15.16 -17.45 6.14
CA GLY A 116 -15.67 -16.30 6.87
C GLY A 116 -15.38 -16.36 8.36
N VAL A 117 -14.77 -17.43 8.86
CA VAL A 117 -14.22 -17.51 10.21
C VAL A 117 -12.78 -17.00 10.21
N THR A 118 -12.30 -16.56 11.38
CA THR A 118 -10.90 -16.18 11.57
C THR A 118 -9.98 -17.33 11.22
N TYR A 119 -8.89 -17.01 10.51
CA TYR A 119 -7.91 -18.00 10.10
C TYR A 119 -6.92 -18.24 11.27
N PHE A 120 -7.17 -19.30 12.03
CA PHE A 120 -6.21 -19.90 12.95
C PHE A 120 -5.86 -21.29 12.43
N ASP A 121 -4.58 -21.59 12.30
CA ASP A 121 -4.16 -22.97 12.12
C ASP A 121 -4.26 -23.74 13.47
N ASP A 122 -4.15 -25.04 13.42
CA ASP A 122 -4.30 -25.86 14.62
C ASP A 122 -3.20 -25.56 15.65
N ILE A 123 -1.99 -25.22 15.20
CA ILE A 123 -0.87 -24.80 16.06
C ILE A 123 -1.18 -23.49 16.80
N ASP A 124 -1.78 -22.49 16.13
CA ASP A 124 -2.17 -21.24 16.80
C ASP A 124 -3.23 -21.50 17.88
N LYS A 125 -4.14 -22.45 17.66
CA LYS A 125 -5.15 -22.85 18.64
C LYS A 125 -4.52 -23.56 19.84
N GLU A 126 -3.58 -24.47 19.58
CA GLU A 126 -2.85 -25.20 20.61
C GLU A 126 -1.97 -24.26 21.45
N MET A 127 -1.26 -23.33 20.81
CA MET A 127 -0.46 -22.32 21.52
C MET A 127 -1.33 -21.41 22.37
N ALA A 128 -2.43 -20.90 21.85
CA ALA A 128 -3.36 -20.06 22.62
C ALA A 128 -4.01 -20.82 23.79
N ALA A 129 -4.29 -22.10 23.63
CA ALA A 129 -4.78 -22.98 24.69
C ALA A 129 -3.69 -23.22 25.76
N PHE A 130 -2.45 -23.42 25.33
CA PHE A 130 -1.31 -23.60 26.22
C PHE A 130 -0.97 -22.32 27.02
N GLU A 131 -0.99 -21.15 26.39
CA GLU A 131 -0.79 -19.86 27.03
C GLU A 131 -1.84 -19.63 28.14
N LYS A 132 -3.12 -19.88 27.86
CA LYS A 132 -4.20 -19.80 28.86
C LYS A 132 -4.03 -20.78 30.00
N TYR A 133 -3.59 -22.00 29.71
CA TYR A 133 -3.27 -23.00 30.73
C TYR A 133 -2.16 -22.53 31.66
N VAL A 134 -1.09 -21.95 31.11
CA VAL A 134 0.03 -21.38 31.87
C VAL A 134 -0.42 -20.19 32.74
N GLU A 135 -1.36 -19.38 32.24
CA GLU A 135 -1.95 -18.26 32.99
C GLU A 135 -3.00 -18.70 34.02
N GLY A 136 -3.21 -20.01 34.19
CA GLY A 136 -4.20 -20.55 35.14
C GLY A 136 -5.67 -20.31 34.77
N GLN A 137 -5.90 -20.02 33.49
CA GLN A 137 -7.25 -19.87 32.93
C GLN A 137 -7.70 -21.21 32.34
N ASP A 138 -8.97 -21.57 32.50
CA ASP A 138 -9.54 -22.73 31.83
C ASP A 138 -9.38 -22.56 30.30
N PRO A 139 -8.92 -23.58 29.58
CA PRO A 139 -8.83 -23.55 28.11
C PRO A 139 -10.27 -23.49 27.56
N VAL A 140 -10.84 -22.31 27.51
CA VAL A 140 -12.09 -22.07 26.79
C VAL A 140 -11.82 -22.44 25.34
N SER A 141 -12.53 -23.46 24.84
CA SER A 141 -12.54 -23.79 23.42
C SER A 141 -12.81 -22.51 22.66
N SER A 142 -11.80 -21.99 21.99
CA SER A 142 -11.94 -20.76 21.21
C SER A 142 -12.87 -21.06 20.04
N GLU A 143 -14.17 -20.79 20.22
CA GLU A 143 -15.14 -20.89 19.13
C GLU A 143 -14.64 -20.06 17.95
N PRO A 144 -14.73 -20.61 16.73
CA PRO A 144 -14.32 -19.90 15.55
C PRO A 144 -15.12 -18.61 15.42
N GLN A 145 -14.45 -17.47 15.51
CA GLN A 145 -15.08 -16.15 15.43
C GLN A 145 -15.26 -15.74 13.96
N LEU A 146 -16.37 -15.04 13.67
CA LEU A 146 -16.57 -14.45 12.35
C LEU A 146 -15.54 -13.34 12.10
N ALA A 147 -14.89 -13.41 10.96
CA ALA A 147 -13.92 -12.41 10.52
C ALA A 147 -14.60 -11.08 10.19
N THR A 148 -13.99 -9.98 10.61
CA THR A 148 -14.42 -8.60 10.32
C THR A 148 -13.50 -7.90 9.33
N GLU A 149 -12.29 -8.45 9.15
CA GLU A 149 -11.24 -7.89 8.29
C GLU A 149 -10.54 -8.98 7.48
N MET A 150 -9.96 -8.57 6.35
CA MET A 150 -9.02 -9.35 5.56
C MET A 150 -7.65 -8.69 5.63
N LEU A 151 -6.73 -9.27 6.40
CA LEU A 151 -5.32 -8.90 6.38
C LEU A 151 -4.73 -9.34 5.04
N THR A 152 -4.26 -8.40 4.24
CA THR A 152 -3.84 -8.65 2.87
C THR A 152 -2.37 -8.29 2.68
N TYR A 153 -1.63 -9.18 2.03
CA TYR A 153 -0.24 -8.95 1.64
C TYR A 153 -0.12 -8.81 0.13
N MET A 154 0.61 -7.78 -0.30
CA MET A 154 0.86 -7.49 -1.71
C MET A 154 2.35 -7.37 -1.99
N VAL A 155 2.82 -8.05 -3.02
CA VAL A 155 4.16 -7.84 -3.59
C VAL A 155 4.12 -6.64 -4.52
N LYS A 156 5.06 -5.70 -4.32
CA LYS A 156 5.25 -4.51 -5.15
C LYS A 156 6.71 -4.38 -5.56
N GLY A 157 6.99 -4.43 -6.86
CA GLY A 157 8.33 -4.22 -7.40
C GLY A 157 8.90 -2.85 -7.08
N ILE A 158 10.18 -2.78 -6.71
CA ILE A 158 10.87 -1.52 -6.40
C ILE A 158 11.14 -0.75 -7.69
N ALA A 159 11.69 -1.42 -8.70
CA ALA A 159 12.01 -0.85 -10.02
C ALA A 159 11.26 -1.57 -11.16
N SER A 160 10.13 -2.21 -10.85
CA SER A 160 9.27 -2.90 -11.81
C SER A 160 7.80 -2.60 -11.57
N ASP A 161 6.96 -2.86 -12.58
CA ASP A 161 5.50 -2.65 -12.50
C ASP A 161 4.77 -3.75 -11.73
N VAL A 162 5.48 -4.70 -11.16
CA VAL A 162 4.89 -5.78 -10.37
C VAL A 162 4.11 -5.18 -9.21
N LYS A 163 2.85 -5.56 -9.09
CA LYS A 163 1.97 -5.23 -7.96
C LYS A 163 0.85 -6.27 -7.91
N CYS A 164 0.88 -7.17 -6.95
CA CYS A 164 -0.10 -8.25 -6.86
C CYS A 164 -0.33 -8.64 -5.41
N ALA A 165 -1.59 -8.69 -4.98
CA ALA A 165 -1.97 -9.28 -3.71
C ALA A 165 -1.79 -10.80 -3.81
N ILE A 166 -1.01 -11.37 -2.88
CA ILE A 166 -0.60 -12.78 -2.90
C ILE A 166 -1.15 -13.58 -1.73
N ALA A 167 -1.55 -12.91 -0.66
CA ALA A 167 -2.09 -13.55 0.53
C ALA A 167 -3.21 -12.72 1.13
N ALA A 168 -4.20 -13.39 1.72
CA ALA A 168 -5.29 -12.77 2.45
C ALA A 168 -5.76 -13.67 3.60
N PHE A 169 -5.68 -13.15 4.83
CA PHE A 169 -6.03 -13.86 6.04
C PHE A 169 -7.28 -13.22 6.68
N PRO A 170 -8.39 -13.95 6.81
CA PRO A 170 -9.55 -13.45 7.54
C PRO A 170 -9.22 -13.35 9.03
N CYS A 171 -9.39 -12.17 9.62
CA CYS A 171 -9.10 -11.86 11.01
C CYS A 171 -10.19 -10.99 11.65
N LYS A 172 -10.15 -10.84 12.97
CA LYS A 172 -11.03 -9.95 13.74
C LYS A 172 -10.22 -8.90 14.50
N VAL A 173 -9.36 -9.35 15.38
CA VAL A 173 -8.35 -8.54 16.07
C VAL A 173 -7.02 -9.27 15.87
N LEU A 174 -6.03 -8.56 15.41
CA LEU A 174 -4.72 -9.14 15.14
C LEU A 174 -3.75 -8.75 16.26
N THR A 175 -3.12 -9.74 16.89
CA THR A 175 -2.02 -9.51 17.83
C THR A 175 -0.70 -9.33 17.08
N LYS A 176 0.32 -8.77 17.75
CA LYS A 176 1.66 -8.60 17.14
C LYS A 176 2.31 -9.96 16.85
N GLU A 177 2.05 -10.98 17.66
CA GLU A 177 2.56 -12.35 17.48
C GLU A 177 1.95 -13.02 16.25
N GLN A 178 0.64 -12.89 16.07
CA GLN A 178 -0.06 -13.39 14.88
C GLN A 178 0.43 -12.67 13.61
N LEU A 179 0.62 -11.35 13.69
CA LEU A 179 1.19 -10.57 12.57
C LEU A 179 2.62 -11.03 12.26
N TYR A 180 3.44 -11.28 13.29
CA TYR A 180 4.81 -11.79 13.15
C TYR A 180 4.82 -13.12 12.40
N LYS A 181 4.05 -14.09 12.86
CA LYS A 181 3.96 -15.42 12.24
C LYS A 181 3.51 -15.32 10.78
N ARG A 182 2.42 -14.57 10.49
CA ARG A 182 1.88 -14.44 9.13
C ARG A 182 2.83 -13.70 8.19
N THR A 183 3.50 -12.66 8.67
CA THR A 183 4.45 -11.91 7.84
C THR A 183 5.64 -12.78 7.45
N TRP A 184 6.22 -13.53 8.40
CA TRP A 184 7.34 -14.41 8.10
C TRP A 184 6.95 -15.63 7.28
N GLU A 185 5.73 -16.16 7.43
CA GLU A 185 5.16 -17.17 6.53
C GLU A 185 5.13 -16.67 5.08
N VAL A 186 4.57 -15.47 4.87
CA VAL A 186 4.48 -14.86 3.54
C VAL A 186 5.87 -14.60 2.94
N ILE A 187 6.79 -14.03 3.74
CA ILE A 187 8.18 -13.76 3.30
C ILE A 187 8.87 -15.06 2.91
N ASN A 188 8.77 -16.12 3.73
CA ASN A 188 9.39 -17.41 3.45
C ASN A 188 8.90 -18.03 2.14
N ILE A 189 7.59 -17.99 1.88
CA ILE A 189 7.03 -18.50 0.63
C ILE A 189 7.49 -17.66 -0.57
N CYS A 190 7.55 -16.33 -0.43
CA CYS A 190 8.08 -15.43 -1.46
C CYS A 190 9.54 -15.76 -1.79
N GLU A 191 10.41 -15.85 -0.77
CA GLU A 191 11.84 -16.13 -0.94
C GLU A 191 12.07 -17.51 -1.57
N LYS A 192 11.36 -18.54 -1.12
CA LYS A 192 11.42 -19.88 -1.73
C LYS A 192 10.99 -19.89 -3.20
N ALA A 193 10.06 -19.01 -3.56
CA ALA A 193 9.64 -18.83 -4.95
C ALA A 193 10.60 -17.98 -5.78
N GLY A 194 11.65 -17.39 -5.17
CA GLY A 194 12.59 -16.48 -5.85
C GLY A 194 12.09 -15.04 -5.96
N ILE A 195 11.05 -14.67 -5.22
CA ILE A 195 10.56 -13.30 -5.08
C ILE A 195 11.31 -12.65 -3.92
N LYS A 196 12.32 -11.84 -4.24
CA LYS A 196 13.22 -11.24 -3.24
C LYS A 196 12.53 -10.06 -2.54
N ILE A 197 12.32 -10.15 -1.22
CA ILE A 197 11.70 -9.10 -0.41
C ILE A 197 12.78 -8.26 0.27
N LEU A 198 12.75 -6.94 0.06
CA LEU A 198 13.70 -5.99 0.65
C LEU A 198 13.07 -5.16 1.77
N SER A 199 11.78 -4.82 1.68
CA SER A 199 11.11 -4.01 2.70
C SER A 199 9.73 -4.57 3.02
N PHE A 200 9.30 -4.35 4.25
CA PHE A 200 7.93 -4.54 4.72
C PHE A 200 7.30 -3.18 5.01
N ILE A 201 6.16 -2.91 4.41
CA ILE A 201 5.48 -1.61 4.50
C ILE A 201 4.11 -1.81 5.10
N ALA A 202 3.85 -1.13 6.22
CA ALA A 202 2.58 -1.17 6.92
C ALA A 202 2.15 0.24 7.35
N ASP A 203 0.93 0.38 7.82
CA ASP A 203 0.46 1.63 8.41
C ASP A 203 1.05 1.87 9.82
N GLY A 204 0.69 3.01 10.41
CA GLY A 204 1.16 3.41 11.74
C GLY A 204 0.37 2.81 12.91
N LEU A 205 -0.35 1.69 12.77
CA LEU A 205 -1.07 1.05 13.86
C LEU A 205 -0.12 0.57 14.98
N SER A 206 -0.64 0.51 16.20
CA SER A 206 0.13 0.05 17.38
C SER A 206 0.65 -1.38 17.20
N THR A 207 -0.15 -2.26 16.62
CA THR A 207 0.21 -3.65 16.33
C THR A 207 1.41 -3.73 15.37
N ASN A 208 1.43 -2.90 14.30
CA ASN A 208 2.54 -2.88 13.35
C ASN A 208 3.83 -2.37 14.00
N ARG A 209 3.77 -1.31 14.82
CA ARG A 209 4.94 -0.84 15.56
C ARG A 209 5.44 -1.85 16.57
N ALA A 210 4.52 -2.53 17.28
CA ALA A 210 4.88 -3.60 18.21
C ALA A 210 5.52 -4.78 17.48
N PHE A 211 5.02 -5.13 16.30
CA PHE A 211 5.63 -6.14 15.43
C PHE A 211 7.07 -5.75 15.03
N PHE A 212 7.34 -4.50 14.64
CA PHE A 212 8.72 -4.07 14.33
C PHE A 212 9.65 -4.27 15.54
N GLN A 213 9.19 -3.94 16.74
CA GLN A 213 9.97 -4.07 17.98
C GLN A 213 10.25 -5.53 18.40
N MET A 214 9.61 -6.53 17.80
CA MET A 214 9.89 -7.94 18.07
C MET A 214 11.18 -8.45 17.39
N HIS A 215 11.79 -7.64 16.53
CA HIS A 215 12.95 -8.05 15.75
C HIS A 215 14.26 -7.53 16.35
N THR A 216 15.34 -8.29 16.13
CA THR A 216 16.69 -7.82 16.41
C THR A 216 17.14 -6.89 15.29
N PRO A 217 17.48 -5.62 15.59
CA PRO A 217 17.92 -4.69 14.56
C PRO A 217 19.33 -5.03 14.07
N ILE A 218 19.58 -4.77 12.78
CA ILE A 218 20.95 -4.73 12.23
C ILE A 218 21.61 -3.44 12.68
N THR A 219 20.88 -2.33 12.60
CA THR A 219 21.37 -0.99 12.94
C THR A 219 20.82 -0.57 14.32
N ASN A 220 21.68 -0.48 15.30
CA ASN A 220 21.28 -0.01 16.62
C ASN A 220 21.03 1.51 16.62
N THR A 221 19.94 1.91 17.25
CA THR A 221 19.61 3.32 17.49
C THR A 221 19.70 3.65 18.97
N CYS A 222 20.10 4.87 19.32
CA CYS A 222 20.20 5.32 20.72
C CYS A 222 18.87 5.27 21.49
N ASN A 223 17.74 5.32 20.77
CA ASN A 223 16.38 5.30 21.33
C ASN A 223 15.68 3.93 21.18
N GLY A 224 16.40 2.88 20.75
CA GLY A 224 15.87 1.52 20.63
C GLY A 224 14.82 1.31 19.53
N ILE A 225 14.71 2.22 18.58
CA ILE A 225 13.78 2.09 17.44
C ILE A 225 14.32 1.03 16.47
N VAL A 226 13.48 0.04 16.13
CA VAL A 226 13.78 -1.00 15.15
C VAL A 226 13.18 -0.60 13.81
N PHE A 227 14.02 -0.48 12.79
CA PHE A 227 13.63 -0.16 11.42
C PHE A 227 14.23 -1.10 10.38
N ASP A 228 15.10 -2.00 10.79
CA ASP A 228 15.72 -3.05 9.97
C ASP A 228 15.91 -4.33 10.76
N THR A 229 16.01 -5.45 10.06
CA THR A 229 16.38 -6.76 10.62
C THR A 229 16.98 -7.62 9.52
N VAL A 230 17.55 -8.76 9.89
CA VAL A 230 18.03 -9.75 8.90
C VAL A 230 16.84 -10.53 8.33
N ASN A 231 16.73 -10.60 7.02
CA ASN A 231 15.80 -11.51 6.36
C ASN A 231 16.35 -12.96 6.44
N ILE A 232 15.95 -13.67 7.47
CA ILE A 232 16.39 -15.05 7.74
C ILE A 232 15.88 -16.07 6.70
N CYS A 233 14.88 -15.71 5.90
CA CYS A 233 14.35 -16.56 4.83
C CYS A 233 15.11 -16.40 3.51
N SER A 234 15.98 -15.40 3.40
CA SER A 234 16.80 -15.18 2.22
C SER A 234 18.11 -15.96 2.29
N LEU A 235 18.52 -16.58 1.19
CA LEU A 235 19.80 -17.31 1.12
C LEU A 235 21.02 -16.40 1.34
N GLU A 236 20.91 -15.13 0.98
CA GLU A 236 21.96 -14.11 1.04
C GLU A 236 22.00 -13.38 2.40
N LEU A 237 21.13 -13.74 3.36
CA LEU A 237 20.97 -13.08 4.66
C LEU A 237 20.90 -11.53 4.55
N ARG A 238 20.21 -11.01 3.54
CA ARG A 238 20.11 -9.57 3.31
C ARG A 238 19.21 -8.86 4.34
N PRO A 239 19.31 -7.54 4.46
CA PRO A 239 18.43 -6.78 5.34
C PRO A 239 16.96 -6.83 4.87
N LEU A 240 16.04 -6.71 5.82
CA LEU A 240 14.63 -6.42 5.65
C LEU A 240 14.34 -5.10 6.36
N PHE A 241 13.86 -4.09 5.62
CA PHE A 241 13.58 -2.76 6.16
C PHE A 241 12.09 -2.60 6.49
N PHE A 242 11.77 -2.07 7.68
CA PHE A 242 10.41 -1.77 8.11
C PHE A 242 10.06 -0.31 7.84
N ILE A 243 9.01 -0.06 7.08
CA ILE A 243 8.62 1.30 6.69
C ILE A 243 7.18 1.55 7.11
N SER A 244 6.94 2.68 7.80
CA SER A 244 5.59 3.18 8.03
C SER A 244 5.15 4.01 6.82
N ASP A 245 3.95 3.75 6.30
CA ASP A 245 3.45 4.41 5.08
C ASP A 245 3.44 5.94 5.21
N VAL A 246 4.12 6.59 4.30
CA VAL A 246 4.28 8.05 4.26
C VAL A 246 2.94 8.79 4.10
N CYS A 247 2.02 8.22 3.34
CA CYS A 247 0.69 8.79 3.13
C CYS A 247 -0.10 8.83 4.45
N ASN A 248 0.01 7.79 5.27
CA ASN A 248 -0.58 7.76 6.60
C ASN A 248 0.11 8.74 7.55
N LEU A 249 1.42 8.85 7.51
CA LEU A 249 2.16 9.81 8.34
C LEU A 249 1.72 11.25 8.05
N VAL A 250 1.61 11.65 6.79
CA VAL A 250 1.17 13.00 6.42
C VAL A 250 -0.27 13.28 6.88
N LYS A 251 -1.16 12.27 6.82
CA LYS A 251 -2.52 12.39 7.40
C LYS A 251 -2.46 12.63 8.92
N THR A 252 -1.63 11.89 9.65
CA THR A 252 -1.52 12.03 11.11
C THR A 252 -0.85 13.33 11.51
N ILE A 253 0.19 13.77 10.81
CA ILE A 253 0.83 15.09 11.00
C ILE A 253 -0.22 16.21 10.84
N ARG A 254 -0.99 16.21 9.75
CA ARG A 254 -2.04 17.19 9.53
C ARG A 254 -3.12 17.12 10.61
N ASN A 255 -3.48 15.92 11.08
CA ASN A 255 -4.48 15.77 12.13
C ASN A 255 -3.98 16.29 13.48
N CYS A 256 -2.70 16.10 13.83
CA CYS A 256 -2.08 16.75 14.99
C CYS A 256 -2.15 18.28 14.87
N PHE A 257 -1.78 18.82 13.71
CA PHE A 257 -1.83 20.25 13.43
C PHE A 257 -3.27 20.81 13.47
N TYR A 258 -4.25 20.09 12.90
CA TYR A 258 -5.66 20.46 12.96
C TYR A 258 -6.19 20.52 14.40
N ASN A 259 -5.72 19.64 15.27
CA ASN A 259 -6.12 19.59 16.68
C ASN A 259 -5.30 20.57 17.56
N SER A 260 -4.34 21.31 16.97
CA SER A 260 -3.52 22.30 17.68
C SER A 260 -4.21 23.66 17.71
N GLY A 261 -4.40 24.20 18.92
CA GLY A 261 -5.00 25.49 19.15
C GLY A 261 -5.60 25.60 20.55
N GLU A 262 -6.21 26.75 20.83
CA GLU A 262 -6.90 27.05 22.08
C GLU A 262 -8.39 26.70 21.97
N GLY A 263 -9.02 26.27 23.08
CA GLY A 263 -10.43 25.95 23.19
C GLY A 263 -10.72 24.47 23.48
N GLU A 264 -11.90 24.18 24.04
CA GLU A 264 -12.32 22.87 24.56
C GLU A 264 -12.26 21.73 23.53
N LYS A 265 -12.41 22.03 22.25
CA LYS A 265 -12.38 21.03 21.15
C LYS A 265 -10.97 20.74 20.64
N LYS A 266 -9.94 21.39 21.21
CA LYS A 266 -8.55 21.21 20.80
C LYS A 266 -7.82 20.32 21.79
N SER A 267 -7.23 19.23 21.28
CA SER A 267 -6.50 18.27 22.13
C SER A 267 -5.00 18.55 22.22
N ARG A 268 -4.51 19.54 21.48
CA ARG A 268 -3.08 19.91 21.38
C ARG A 268 -2.87 21.42 21.34
N LEU A 269 -1.71 21.85 21.79
CA LEU A 269 -1.20 23.20 21.60
C LEU A 269 0.29 23.09 21.21
N MET A 270 0.53 22.81 19.94
CA MET A 270 1.88 22.60 19.42
C MET A 270 2.70 23.89 19.51
N GLU A 271 3.94 23.78 19.97
CA GLU A 271 4.85 24.88 20.21
C GLU A 271 6.28 24.48 19.88
N LYS A 272 7.04 25.36 19.24
CA LYS A 272 8.47 25.17 18.96
C LYS A 272 9.17 26.52 18.97
N ASN A 273 10.37 26.59 19.58
CA ASN A 273 11.15 27.85 19.74
C ASN A 273 10.31 29.01 20.31
N GLY A 274 9.39 28.72 21.25
CA GLY A 274 8.52 29.71 21.86
C GLY A 274 7.36 30.20 20.98
N GLU A 275 7.22 29.73 19.72
CA GLU A 275 6.10 30.06 18.84
C GLU A 275 5.07 28.95 18.76
N LYS A 276 3.78 29.33 18.77
CA LYS A 276 2.67 28.38 18.67
C LYS A 276 2.43 27.97 17.22
N ILE A 277 2.37 26.64 16.98
CA ILE A 277 2.00 26.06 15.69
C ILE A 277 0.52 25.67 15.76
N VAL A 278 -0.38 26.55 15.32
CA VAL A 278 -1.82 26.42 15.54
C VAL A 278 -2.63 26.48 14.27
N TRP A 279 -3.70 25.68 14.21
CA TRP A 279 -4.60 25.61 13.05
C TRP A 279 -5.31 26.94 12.74
N LYS A 280 -5.46 27.83 13.75
CA LYS A 280 -6.06 29.15 13.58
C LYS A 280 -5.33 29.98 12.50
N THR A 281 -4.04 29.76 12.30
CA THR A 281 -3.24 30.39 11.24
C THR A 281 -3.77 30.04 9.84
N ILE A 282 -4.11 28.76 9.61
CA ILE A 282 -4.69 28.30 8.35
C ILE A 282 -6.11 28.86 8.15
N LEU A 283 -6.90 28.89 9.22
CA LEU A 283 -8.24 29.50 9.18
C LEU A 283 -8.17 30.98 8.82
N LYS A 284 -7.27 31.71 9.46
CA LYS A 284 -7.06 33.15 9.19
C LYS A 284 -6.67 33.36 7.73
N LEU A 285 -5.70 32.58 7.21
CA LEU A 285 -5.29 32.66 5.80
C LEU A 285 -6.45 32.40 4.84
N TYR A 286 -7.23 31.34 5.09
CA TYR A 286 -8.39 31.01 4.27
C TYR A 286 -9.43 32.15 4.28
N MET A 287 -9.72 32.73 5.45
CA MET A 287 -10.70 33.82 5.59
C MET A 287 -10.24 35.11 4.93
N THR A 288 -8.94 35.42 4.90
CA THR A 288 -8.39 36.58 4.18
C THR A 288 -8.78 36.58 2.69
N TYR A 289 -8.93 35.40 2.08
CA TYR A 289 -9.24 35.28 0.66
C TYR A 289 -10.66 34.73 0.39
N LYS A 290 -11.53 34.63 1.41
CA LYS A 290 -12.82 33.97 1.28
C LYS A 290 -13.67 34.58 0.15
N ASP A 291 -13.68 35.89 0.07
CA ASP A 291 -14.49 36.65 -0.87
C ASP A 291 -13.68 37.20 -2.07
N CYS A 292 -12.42 36.78 -2.20
CA CYS A 292 -11.56 37.17 -3.31
C CYS A 292 -11.65 36.20 -4.48
N ASN A 293 -11.80 36.71 -5.69
CA ASN A 293 -11.75 35.91 -6.92
C ASN A 293 -10.38 35.32 -7.20
N PHE A 294 -9.32 35.97 -6.74
CA PHE A 294 -7.95 35.51 -6.88
C PHE A 294 -7.36 35.13 -5.51
N ARG A 295 -6.96 33.87 -5.37
CA ARG A 295 -6.38 33.32 -4.13
C ARG A 295 -4.97 32.83 -4.40
N LYS A 296 -3.97 33.33 -3.68
CA LYS A 296 -2.61 32.80 -3.74
C LYS A 296 -2.58 31.33 -3.31
N SER A 297 -3.19 31.02 -2.17
CA SER A 297 -3.38 29.65 -1.67
C SER A 297 -4.58 28.95 -2.31
N TYR A 298 -4.60 28.81 -3.64
CA TYR A 298 -5.70 28.19 -4.41
C TYR A 298 -5.99 26.73 -4.00
N LYS A 299 -5.05 26.07 -3.33
CA LYS A 299 -5.22 24.70 -2.82
C LYS A 299 -6.11 24.63 -1.59
N LEU A 300 -6.27 25.73 -0.83
CA LEU A 300 -7.16 25.77 0.32
C LEU A 300 -8.62 25.88 -0.12
N ASN A 301 -9.44 25.00 0.44
CA ASN A 301 -10.88 24.94 0.18
C ASN A 301 -11.63 24.54 1.47
N PRO A 302 -12.97 24.71 1.54
CA PRO A 302 -13.71 24.39 2.75
C PRO A 302 -13.50 22.96 3.27
N GLN A 303 -13.32 22.00 2.37
CA GLN A 303 -13.20 20.58 2.75
C GLN A 303 -11.87 20.27 3.45
N ASN A 304 -10.78 20.97 3.11
CA ASN A 304 -9.48 20.74 3.76
C ASN A 304 -9.22 21.70 4.94
N VAL A 305 -9.88 22.86 4.98
CA VAL A 305 -9.78 23.83 6.09
C VAL A 305 -10.71 23.48 7.24
N PHE A 306 -11.91 22.98 6.95
CA PHE A 306 -12.91 22.48 7.91
C PHE A 306 -13.16 20.98 7.72
N PRO A 307 -12.16 20.12 7.93
CA PRO A 307 -12.26 18.72 7.54
C PRO A 307 -13.21 17.95 8.46
N GLY A 308 -14.30 17.43 7.88
CA GLY A 308 -15.13 16.41 8.52
C GLY A 308 -14.40 15.06 8.64
N PRO A 309 -14.99 14.05 9.30
CA PRO A 309 -14.34 12.77 9.57
C PRO A 309 -13.73 12.11 8.31
N PHE A 310 -14.49 12.03 7.22
CA PHE A 310 -14.02 11.44 5.96
C PHE A 310 -12.93 12.28 5.26
N ALA A 311 -12.98 13.60 5.39
CA ALA A 311 -11.98 14.50 4.82
C ALA A 311 -10.63 14.35 5.55
N ARG A 312 -10.66 14.05 6.85
CA ARG A 312 -9.45 13.79 7.66
C ARG A 312 -8.69 12.55 7.22
N MET A 313 -9.33 11.61 6.55
CA MET A 313 -8.71 10.39 6.06
C MET A 313 -8.08 10.56 4.66
N ARG A 314 -8.29 11.69 3.98
CA ARG A 314 -7.79 11.91 2.61
C ARG A 314 -6.40 12.55 2.60
N VAL A 315 -5.40 11.81 2.10
CA VAL A 315 -4.01 12.26 1.91
C VAL A 315 -3.95 13.56 1.10
N ARG A 316 -4.71 13.65 0.00
CA ARG A 316 -4.75 14.85 -0.84
C ARG A 316 -5.04 16.13 -0.05
N TYR A 317 -5.98 16.09 0.89
CA TYR A 317 -6.33 17.27 1.69
C TYR A 317 -5.23 17.60 2.71
N ALA A 318 -4.55 16.59 3.26
CA ALA A 318 -3.40 16.81 4.12
C ALA A 318 -2.25 17.49 3.34
N ALA A 319 -1.87 16.95 2.19
CA ALA A 319 -0.82 17.50 1.34
C ALA A 319 -1.15 18.90 0.79
N GLN A 320 -2.43 19.24 0.57
CA GLN A 320 -2.83 20.58 0.14
C GLN A 320 -2.61 21.63 1.22
N VAL A 321 -2.95 21.33 2.47
CA VAL A 321 -2.73 22.23 3.61
C VAL A 321 -1.26 22.35 3.96
N LEU A 322 -0.54 21.23 3.98
CA LEU A 322 0.90 21.16 4.30
C LEU A 322 1.77 21.43 3.06
N SER A 323 1.34 22.31 2.14
CA SER A 323 2.07 22.57 0.90
C SER A 323 2.92 23.83 0.95
N SER A 324 4.04 23.83 0.21
CA SER A 324 4.89 25.00 0.02
C SER A 324 4.13 26.23 -0.49
N THR A 325 3.04 26.03 -1.26
CA THR A 325 2.16 27.11 -1.71
C THR A 325 1.48 27.83 -0.53
N VAL A 326 1.02 27.06 0.47
CA VAL A 326 0.42 27.61 1.69
C VAL A 326 1.47 28.29 2.55
N ALA A 327 2.65 27.68 2.71
CA ALA A 327 3.75 28.28 3.46
C ALA A 327 4.20 29.61 2.84
N ALA A 328 4.38 29.67 1.52
CA ALA A 328 4.78 30.88 0.81
C ALA A 328 3.74 32.00 0.92
N ASP A 329 2.44 31.67 0.90
CA ASP A 329 1.39 32.65 1.11
C ASP A 329 1.39 33.18 2.54
N LEU A 330 1.57 32.31 3.55
CA LEU A 330 1.72 32.72 4.95
C LEU A 330 2.89 33.69 5.16
N GLU A 331 4.03 33.46 4.52
CA GLU A 331 5.20 34.36 4.59
C GLU A 331 4.90 35.79 4.07
N THR A 332 3.96 35.92 3.14
CA THR A 332 3.56 37.25 2.63
C THR A 332 2.62 37.98 3.58
N GLN A 333 2.15 37.32 4.64
CA GLN A 333 1.19 37.88 5.58
C GLN A 333 1.92 38.53 6.74
N SER A 334 2.64 39.36 6.86
CA SER A 334 3.35 40.04 7.97
C SER A 334 2.71 39.85 9.38
N TRP A 335 2.22 38.62 9.68
CA TRP A 335 1.64 38.30 10.98
C TRP A 335 2.74 37.87 11.96
N GLU A 336 2.64 38.30 13.18
CA GLU A 336 3.56 37.92 14.25
C GLU A 336 3.35 36.47 14.69
N GLY A 337 4.43 35.79 15.10
CA GLY A 337 4.37 34.44 15.71
C GLY A 337 3.95 33.32 14.77
N ILE A 338 4.14 33.44 13.45
CA ILE A 338 3.83 32.41 12.46
C ILE A 338 5.07 31.73 11.86
N GLY A 339 6.26 32.16 12.23
CA GLY A 339 7.54 31.71 11.65
C GLY A 339 7.70 30.19 11.77
N GLU A 340 7.46 29.63 12.95
CA GLU A 340 7.55 28.19 13.17
C GLU A 340 6.41 27.42 12.48
N THR A 341 5.22 28.00 12.32
CA THR A 341 4.14 27.38 11.51
C THR A 341 4.55 27.26 10.04
N VAL A 342 5.18 28.28 9.49
CA VAL A 342 5.68 28.27 8.10
C VAL A 342 6.79 27.23 7.93
N LYS A 343 7.78 27.22 8.83
CA LYS A 343 8.86 26.22 8.81
C LYS A 343 8.32 24.80 8.92
N PHE A 344 7.37 24.55 9.82
CA PHE A 344 6.71 23.27 9.98
C PHE A 344 6.02 22.82 8.69
N ILE A 345 5.25 23.68 8.03
CA ILE A 345 4.58 23.36 6.77
C ILE A 345 5.59 23.04 5.66
N ARG A 346 6.67 23.84 5.53
CA ARG A 346 7.74 23.59 4.56
C ARG A 346 8.45 22.27 4.81
N MET A 347 8.73 21.94 6.07
CA MET A 347 9.33 20.67 6.47
C MET A 347 8.44 19.50 6.05
N CYS A 348 7.14 19.59 6.31
CA CYS A 348 6.16 18.56 5.96
C CYS A 348 5.97 18.41 4.43
N ASP A 349 5.92 19.52 3.67
CA ASP A 349 5.83 19.49 2.19
C ASP A 349 7.02 18.75 1.59
N LYS A 350 8.24 19.14 1.98
CA LYS A 350 9.47 18.52 1.47
C LYS A 350 9.61 17.08 1.92
N PHE A 351 9.27 16.73 3.17
CA PHE A 351 9.24 15.35 3.65
C PHE A 351 8.32 14.48 2.79
N PHE A 352 7.14 14.97 2.46
CA PHE A 352 6.20 14.25 1.61
C PHE A 352 6.69 14.14 0.17
N ASP A 353 7.21 15.21 -0.42
CA ASP A 353 7.69 15.21 -1.81
C ASP A 353 8.88 14.24 -2.00
N VAL A 354 9.86 14.29 -1.11
CA VAL A 354 11.05 13.43 -1.13
C VAL A 354 10.69 11.94 -1.06
N LEU A 355 9.64 11.58 -0.30
CA LEU A 355 9.21 10.21 -0.08
C LEU A 355 8.04 9.75 -0.98
N ASN A 356 7.53 10.60 -1.90
CA ASN A 356 6.32 10.30 -2.69
C ASN A 356 6.45 10.54 -4.19
N GLY A 357 7.67 10.70 -4.72
CA GLY A 357 7.92 10.78 -6.16
C GLY A 357 7.42 9.52 -6.86
N ALA A 358 6.47 9.67 -7.82
CA ALA A 358 5.73 8.55 -8.43
C ALA A 358 6.18 8.23 -9.86
N HIS A 359 6.66 9.22 -10.60
CA HIS A 359 6.96 9.09 -12.01
C HIS A 359 8.18 9.94 -12.42
N SER A 360 9.01 9.42 -13.31
CA SER A 360 10.24 10.10 -13.74
C SER A 360 10.01 11.50 -14.35
N SER A 361 8.85 11.72 -14.99
CA SER A 361 8.48 13.03 -15.56
C SER A 361 7.82 13.97 -14.54
N GLN A 362 7.46 13.50 -13.34
CA GLN A 362 6.70 14.28 -12.36
C GLN A 362 7.51 15.49 -11.86
N ALA A 363 8.79 15.30 -11.57
CA ALA A 363 9.69 16.37 -11.13
C ALA A 363 9.74 17.52 -12.13
N LYS A 364 9.86 17.22 -13.44
CA LYS A 364 9.88 18.19 -14.51
C LYS A 364 8.53 18.92 -14.65
N ARG A 365 7.41 18.16 -14.66
CA ARG A 365 6.06 18.74 -14.83
C ARG A 365 5.66 19.66 -13.67
N GLN A 366 6.09 19.34 -12.46
CA GLN A 366 5.73 20.10 -11.25
C GLN A 366 6.82 21.08 -10.82
N HIS A 367 7.94 21.17 -11.55
CA HIS A 367 9.11 21.98 -11.19
C HIS A 367 9.59 21.71 -9.76
N LYS A 368 9.57 20.43 -9.32
CA LYS A 368 9.96 19.99 -7.99
C LYS A 368 11.01 18.87 -8.11
N SER A 369 12.28 19.21 -7.89
CA SER A 369 13.41 18.25 -7.92
C SER A 369 13.26 17.13 -6.89
N ASP A 370 12.62 17.43 -5.75
CA ASP A 370 12.39 16.47 -4.65
C ASP A 370 11.54 15.24 -5.07
N LEU A 371 10.75 15.36 -6.15
CA LEU A 371 9.96 14.26 -6.72
C LEU A 371 10.73 13.40 -7.74
N ALA A 372 12.00 13.69 -7.99
CA ALA A 372 12.80 12.94 -8.96
C ALA A 372 13.12 11.53 -8.47
N ALA A 373 13.46 10.63 -9.40
CA ALA A 373 13.98 9.32 -9.06
C ALA A 373 15.31 9.44 -8.28
N TYR A 374 15.55 8.52 -7.36
CA TYR A 374 16.85 8.32 -6.73
C TYR A 374 17.72 7.48 -7.66
N THR A 375 18.92 7.96 -7.97
CA THR A 375 19.84 7.31 -8.94
C THR A 375 21.28 7.23 -8.44
N SER A 376 21.60 7.84 -7.28
CA SER A 376 22.94 7.88 -6.70
C SER A 376 22.89 7.61 -5.20
N LEU A 377 23.97 7.06 -4.65
CA LEU A 377 24.18 6.89 -3.21
C LEU A 377 24.40 8.23 -2.50
N ASP A 378 24.91 9.23 -3.23
CA ASP A 378 25.22 10.58 -2.74
C ASP A 378 24.08 11.57 -3.04
N ASP A 379 22.84 11.09 -3.19
CA ASP A 379 21.70 11.97 -3.43
C ASP A 379 21.48 12.89 -2.22
N PRO A 380 21.50 14.24 -2.40
CA PRO A 380 21.44 15.19 -1.28
C PRO A 380 20.15 15.10 -0.46
N ARG A 381 19.12 14.45 -0.98
CA ARG A 381 17.87 14.19 -0.23
C ARG A 381 18.08 13.21 0.94
N PHE A 382 19.06 12.32 0.87
CA PHE A 382 19.40 11.45 2.01
C PHE A 382 19.97 12.24 3.18
N ASP A 383 20.88 13.18 2.90
CA ASP A 383 21.45 14.04 3.93
C ASP A 383 20.39 15.00 4.48
N TRP A 384 19.51 15.48 3.63
CA TRP A 384 18.39 16.29 4.09
C TRP A 384 17.42 15.48 5.00
N LEU A 385 17.09 14.24 4.64
CA LEU A 385 16.22 13.37 5.44
C LEU A 385 16.83 13.08 6.82
N SER A 386 18.07 12.58 6.86
CA SER A 386 18.75 12.15 8.09
C SER A 386 19.31 13.32 8.92
N GLY A 387 19.90 14.34 8.27
CA GLY A 387 20.53 15.48 8.92
C GLY A 387 19.54 16.60 9.24
N THR A 388 18.72 17.03 8.30
CA THR A 388 17.86 18.21 8.49
C THR A 388 16.48 17.83 9.01
N CYS A 389 15.79 16.92 8.32
CA CYS A 389 14.40 16.59 8.63
C CYS A 389 14.28 15.82 9.96
N LEU A 390 15.07 14.76 10.12
CA LEU A 390 15.05 13.97 11.36
C LEU A 390 15.50 14.82 12.55
N LYS A 391 16.57 15.59 12.38
CA LYS A 391 17.08 16.48 13.41
C LYS A 391 16.04 17.53 13.84
N TYR A 392 15.28 18.12 12.89
CA TYR A 392 14.22 19.08 13.21
C TYR A 392 13.20 18.50 14.21
N PHE A 393 12.79 17.23 14.03
CA PHE A 393 11.85 16.58 14.95
C PHE A 393 12.51 16.13 16.25
N GLN A 394 13.78 15.72 16.22
CA GLN A 394 14.55 15.36 17.42
C GLN A 394 14.80 16.59 18.30
N ASP A 395 15.29 17.69 17.74
CA ASP A 395 15.49 18.96 18.45
C ASP A 395 14.16 19.44 19.07
N TRP A 396 13.05 19.30 18.36
CA TRP A 396 11.73 19.65 18.90
C TRP A 396 11.36 18.75 20.08
N LYS A 397 11.61 17.47 19.99
CA LYS A 397 11.35 16.52 21.09
C LYS A 397 12.21 16.83 22.32
N GLU A 398 13.49 17.17 22.12
CA GLU A 398 14.41 17.55 23.20
C GLU A 398 13.96 18.85 23.86
N GLU A 399 13.61 19.88 23.09
CA GLU A 399 13.07 21.15 23.58
C GLU A 399 11.84 20.92 24.49
N ILE A 400 10.86 20.17 24.01
CA ILE A 400 9.65 19.90 24.79
C ILE A 400 9.93 19.03 26.02
N SER A 401 10.87 18.08 25.93
CA SER A 401 11.25 17.22 27.05
C SER A 401 11.91 18.01 28.17
N ALA A 402 12.61 19.09 27.86
CA ALA A 402 13.27 19.98 28.83
C ALA A 402 12.28 20.92 29.58
N LEU A 403 11.04 21.04 29.12
CA LEU A 403 10.05 21.91 29.75
C LEU A 403 9.66 21.38 31.15
N PRO A 404 9.50 22.29 32.15
CA PRO A 404 9.10 21.93 33.51
C PRO A 404 7.59 21.71 33.64
N VAL A 405 7.01 20.88 32.77
CA VAL A 405 5.59 20.54 32.75
C VAL A 405 5.41 19.01 32.77
N ASN A 406 4.22 18.53 33.12
CA ASN A 406 3.95 17.10 33.16
C ASN A 406 3.95 16.45 31.76
N GLU A 407 4.13 15.13 31.70
CA GLU A 407 4.23 14.39 30.43
C GLU A 407 3.00 14.54 29.54
N THR A 408 1.80 14.61 30.12
CA THR A 408 0.56 14.82 29.37
C THR A 408 0.54 16.18 28.66
N GLU A 409 1.09 17.22 29.30
CA GLU A 409 1.22 18.54 28.68
C GLU A 409 2.32 18.57 27.63
N LYS A 410 3.46 17.89 27.86
CA LYS A 410 4.51 17.72 26.87
C LYS A 410 3.96 17.06 25.59
N GLU A 411 3.20 15.99 25.72
CA GLU A 411 2.58 15.31 24.58
C GLU A 411 1.66 16.23 23.76
N LYS A 412 1.01 17.21 24.37
CA LYS A 412 0.15 18.17 23.67
C LYS A 412 0.93 19.22 22.90
N LYS A 413 2.18 19.50 23.29
CA LYS A 413 3.00 20.58 22.72
C LYS A 413 3.72 20.19 21.42
N MET A 414 3.61 18.93 20.97
CA MET A 414 4.28 18.44 19.76
C MET A 414 3.38 17.45 18.98
N LEU A 415 3.92 16.85 17.93
CA LEU A 415 3.28 15.69 17.27
C LEU A 415 3.14 14.53 18.25
N SER A 416 2.19 13.62 18.01
CA SER A 416 2.08 12.41 18.84
C SER A 416 3.38 11.60 18.78
N SER A 417 3.76 10.96 19.89
CA SER A 417 4.95 10.10 19.96
C SER A 417 4.93 9.03 18.88
N GLN A 418 3.76 8.49 18.58
CA GLN A 418 3.55 7.52 17.50
C GLN A 418 3.86 8.09 16.12
N THR A 419 3.49 9.34 15.84
CA THR A 419 3.80 10.00 14.56
C THR A 419 5.30 10.25 14.44
N LEU A 420 5.95 10.71 15.51
CA LEU A 420 7.40 10.95 15.54
C LEU A 420 8.19 9.66 15.33
N THR A 421 7.83 8.60 16.03
CA THR A 421 8.42 7.27 15.84
C THR A 421 8.25 6.78 14.40
N GLY A 422 7.05 6.94 13.83
CA GLY A 422 6.79 6.58 12.44
C GLY A 422 7.63 7.38 11.43
N ILE A 423 7.84 8.69 11.66
CA ILE A 423 8.71 9.54 10.85
C ILE A 423 10.15 9.01 10.91
N GLU A 424 10.67 8.75 12.10
CA GLU A 424 12.05 8.27 12.29
C GLU A 424 12.26 6.89 11.64
N ILE A 425 11.36 5.92 11.90
CA ILE A 425 11.38 4.61 11.24
C ILE A 425 11.42 4.78 9.72
N THR A 426 10.52 5.58 9.16
CA THR A 426 10.41 5.75 7.71
C THR A 426 11.64 6.39 7.11
N ILE A 427 12.20 7.45 7.72
CA ILE A 427 13.41 8.12 7.22
C ILE A 427 14.58 7.14 7.19
N ARG A 428 14.85 6.44 8.30
CA ARG A 428 15.98 5.51 8.43
C ARG A 428 15.84 4.30 7.51
N ALA A 429 14.68 3.66 7.54
CA ALA A 429 14.41 2.48 6.72
C ALA A 429 14.41 2.78 5.23
N PHE A 430 13.76 3.88 4.80
CA PHE A 430 13.74 4.29 3.39
C PHE A 430 15.16 4.60 2.90
N THR A 431 15.92 5.39 3.65
CA THR A 431 17.31 5.73 3.29
C THR A 431 18.17 4.47 3.20
N GLY A 432 18.08 3.58 4.18
CA GLY A 432 18.80 2.30 4.18
C GLY A 432 18.41 1.40 3.00
N ALA A 433 17.10 1.23 2.77
CA ALA A 433 16.60 0.38 1.69
C ALA A 433 16.99 0.90 0.29
N VAL A 434 16.88 2.22 0.06
CA VAL A 434 17.22 2.81 -1.25
C VAL A 434 18.72 2.79 -1.49
N LYS A 435 19.55 3.11 -0.49
CA LYS A 435 21.02 2.99 -0.60
C LYS A 435 21.44 1.55 -0.86
N TYR A 436 20.91 0.59 -0.10
CA TYR A 436 21.19 -0.84 -0.32
C TYR A 436 20.77 -1.30 -1.72
N PHE A 437 19.63 -0.80 -2.23
CA PHE A 437 19.14 -1.13 -3.57
C PHE A 437 20.02 -0.55 -4.68
N LEU A 438 20.49 0.70 -4.54
CA LEU A 438 21.31 1.38 -5.56
C LEU A 438 22.78 0.96 -5.53
N ASP A 439 23.29 0.47 -4.39
CA ASP A 439 24.69 0.10 -4.21
C ASP A 439 25.08 -1.07 -5.12
N PRO A 440 26.08 -0.89 -6.02
CA PRO A 440 26.60 -1.98 -6.86
C PRO A 440 27.22 -3.14 -6.08
N ALA A 441 27.68 -2.90 -4.83
CA ALA A 441 28.19 -3.96 -3.95
C ALA A 441 27.08 -4.88 -3.43
N HIS A 442 25.81 -4.47 -3.53
CA HIS A 442 24.65 -5.22 -3.07
C HIS A 442 23.71 -5.60 -4.23
N ILE A 443 22.84 -4.67 -4.66
CA ILE A 443 21.82 -4.96 -5.69
C ILE A 443 22.16 -4.31 -7.04
N GLY A 444 22.75 -3.11 -7.03
CA GLY A 444 23.13 -2.38 -8.24
C GLY A 444 21.94 -1.89 -9.06
N GLY A 445 20.87 -1.47 -8.38
CA GLY A 445 19.70 -0.90 -9.02
C GLY A 445 20.01 0.43 -9.72
N LYS A 446 19.37 0.68 -10.86
CA LYS A 446 19.62 1.91 -11.64
C LYS A 446 18.87 3.12 -11.13
N PHE A 447 17.69 2.93 -10.57
CA PHE A 447 16.84 4.02 -10.07
C PHE A 447 15.79 3.48 -9.10
N VAL A 448 15.30 4.37 -8.24
CA VAL A 448 14.16 4.12 -7.34
C VAL A 448 13.20 5.30 -7.39
N MET A 449 11.92 5.00 -7.60
CA MET A 449 10.84 5.97 -7.37
C MET A 449 10.35 5.82 -5.93
N ALA A 450 10.38 6.89 -5.14
CA ALA A 450 10.05 6.84 -3.71
C ALA A 450 8.66 6.23 -3.42
N ARG A 451 7.68 6.49 -4.28
CA ARG A 451 6.32 5.93 -4.16
C ARG A 451 6.25 4.40 -4.29
N ALA A 452 7.33 3.73 -4.72
CA ALA A 452 7.39 2.27 -4.65
C ALA A 452 7.29 1.76 -3.20
N PHE A 453 7.63 2.60 -2.22
CA PHE A 453 7.59 2.33 -0.79
C PHE A 453 6.31 2.87 -0.10
N SER A 454 5.18 2.89 -0.80
CA SER A 454 3.89 3.35 -0.28
C SER A 454 2.83 2.26 -0.37
N GLN A 455 1.82 2.31 0.51
CA GLN A 455 0.67 1.40 0.50
C GLN A 455 -0.38 1.72 -0.59
N ASP A 456 -0.22 2.80 -1.34
CA ASP A 456 -1.18 3.20 -2.40
C ASP A 456 -1.62 2.06 -3.33
N PRO A 457 -0.74 1.12 -3.79
CA PRO A 457 -1.17 0.02 -4.64
C PRO A 457 -2.15 -0.93 -3.95
N LEU A 458 -2.01 -1.14 -2.63
CA LEU A 458 -2.89 -1.98 -1.83
C LEU A 458 -4.23 -1.30 -1.56
N GLU A 459 -4.24 0.01 -1.26
CA GLU A 459 -5.48 0.80 -1.16
C GLU A 459 -6.27 0.81 -2.49
N GLN A 460 -5.57 0.89 -3.64
CA GLN A 460 -6.19 0.74 -4.96
C GLN A 460 -6.79 -0.65 -5.17
N GLU A 461 -6.14 -1.69 -4.68
CA GLU A 461 -6.67 -3.06 -4.71
C GLU A 461 -7.98 -3.14 -3.91
N PHE A 462 -8.01 -2.61 -2.70
CA PHE A 462 -9.22 -2.57 -1.87
C PHE A 462 -10.36 -1.77 -2.53
N SER A 463 -10.04 -0.70 -3.22
CA SER A 463 -11.01 0.05 -4.01
C SER A 463 -11.63 -0.80 -5.13
N LYS A 464 -10.83 -1.63 -5.81
CA LYS A 464 -11.32 -2.57 -6.84
C LYS A 464 -12.12 -3.71 -6.22
N GLN A 465 -11.74 -4.19 -5.03
CA GLN A 465 -12.50 -5.20 -4.28
C GLN A 465 -13.93 -4.70 -3.99
N ARG A 466 -14.05 -3.44 -3.53
CA ARG A 466 -15.36 -2.81 -3.25
C ARG A 466 -16.17 -2.54 -4.51
N ALA A 467 -15.55 -2.03 -5.57
CA ALA A 467 -16.24 -1.66 -6.82
C ALA A 467 -16.86 -2.85 -7.57
N GLY A 468 -16.37 -4.08 -7.34
CA GLY A 468 -16.85 -5.29 -8.01
C GLY A 468 -18.11 -5.92 -7.38
N GLN A 469 -18.73 -5.29 -6.38
CA GLN A 469 -19.78 -5.88 -5.53
C GLN A 469 -21.18 -5.25 -5.72
N GLY A 470 -21.40 -4.48 -6.78
CA GLY A 470 -22.66 -3.74 -6.96
C GLY A 470 -22.85 -2.71 -5.85
N GLY A 471 -23.98 -2.71 -5.16
CA GLY A 471 -24.28 -1.78 -4.07
C GLY A 471 -23.62 -2.12 -2.72
N ASN A 472 -23.01 -3.28 -2.57
CA ASN A 472 -22.39 -3.69 -1.31
C ASN A 472 -20.92 -3.24 -1.24
N ARG A 473 -20.61 -2.30 -0.36
CA ARG A 473 -19.25 -1.73 -0.19
C ARG A 473 -18.27 -2.67 0.50
N ASN A 474 -18.75 -3.67 1.26
CA ASN A 474 -17.91 -4.60 1.99
C ASN A 474 -18.16 -6.04 1.49
N PRO A 475 -17.24 -6.62 0.70
CA PRO A 475 -17.36 -8.01 0.30
C PRO A 475 -17.24 -8.94 1.52
N ASN A 476 -17.83 -10.13 1.45
CA ASN A 476 -17.49 -11.19 2.40
C ASN A 476 -16.14 -11.85 2.04
N ALA A 477 -15.60 -12.67 2.94
CA ALA A 477 -14.29 -13.30 2.76
C ALA A 477 -14.18 -14.12 1.47
N ALA A 478 -15.21 -14.91 1.12
CA ALA A 478 -15.23 -15.73 -0.08
C ALA A 478 -15.18 -14.89 -1.37
N LYS A 479 -15.96 -13.82 -1.44
CA LYS A 479 -15.96 -12.89 -2.57
C LYS A 479 -14.64 -12.15 -2.68
N PHE A 480 -14.04 -11.74 -1.54
CA PHE A 480 -12.73 -11.11 -1.51
C PHE A 480 -11.67 -12.00 -2.16
N GLN A 481 -11.58 -13.26 -1.73
CA GLN A 481 -10.61 -14.22 -2.26
C GLN A 481 -10.78 -14.47 -3.76
N SER A 482 -12.02 -14.72 -4.20
CA SER A 482 -12.32 -14.95 -5.63
C SER A 482 -11.94 -13.72 -6.47
N LYS A 483 -12.22 -12.51 -5.95
CA LYS A 483 -11.86 -11.26 -6.64
C LYS A 483 -10.36 -11.03 -6.66
N MET A 484 -9.64 -11.38 -5.60
CA MET A 484 -8.17 -11.29 -5.54
C MET A 484 -7.54 -12.13 -6.65
N VAL A 485 -7.96 -13.38 -6.81
CA VAL A 485 -7.52 -14.25 -7.91
C VAL A 485 -7.85 -13.65 -9.27
N SER A 486 -9.08 -13.17 -9.45
CA SER A 486 -9.50 -12.52 -10.71
C SER A 486 -8.64 -11.31 -11.05
N LEU A 487 -8.29 -10.46 -10.05
CA LEU A 487 -7.43 -9.30 -10.24
C LEU A 487 -5.97 -9.68 -10.54
N ALA A 488 -5.46 -10.78 -9.97
CA ALA A 488 -4.14 -11.31 -10.28
C ALA A 488 -4.06 -11.76 -11.75
N ILE A 489 -5.04 -12.55 -12.21
CA ILE A 489 -5.13 -12.98 -13.61
C ILE A 489 -5.29 -11.80 -14.56
N GLN A 490 -6.13 -10.79 -14.22
CA GLN A 490 -6.27 -9.58 -15.04
C GLN A 490 -4.95 -8.84 -15.24
N ARG A 491 -4.09 -8.83 -14.22
CA ARG A 491 -2.76 -8.17 -14.31
C ARG A 491 -1.81 -8.94 -15.22
N ASP A 492 -1.77 -10.26 -15.10
CA ASP A 492 -0.99 -11.12 -16.02
C ASP A 492 -1.40 -10.91 -17.48
N LEU A 493 -2.69 -10.72 -17.71
CA LEU A 493 -3.23 -10.42 -19.04
C LEU A 493 -2.96 -9.00 -19.53
N GLY A 494 -2.30 -8.14 -18.73
CA GLY A 494 -2.02 -6.74 -19.09
C GLY A 494 -3.27 -5.85 -19.16
N VAL A 495 -4.37 -6.21 -18.50
CA VAL A 495 -5.64 -5.45 -18.49
C VAL A 495 -5.47 -4.11 -17.78
N LYS A 496 -5.37 -3.02 -18.55
CA LYS A 496 -5.32 -1.66 -18.00
C LYS A 496 -6.71 -1.02 -18.05
N ARG A 497 -7.29 -0.69 -16.90
CA ARG A 497 -8.54 0.10 -16.83
C ARG A 497 -8.20 1.59 -16.78
N LYS A 498 -8.65 2.36 -17.79
CA LYS A 498 -8.41 3.82 -17.89
C LYS A 498 -9.29 4.67 -16.94
N ARG A 499 -10.12 4.09 -16.07
CA ARG A 499 -11.02 4.86 -15.18
C ARG A 499 -10.45 4.90 -13.76
N GLY A 500 -9.93 6.05 -13.38
CA GLY A 500 -9.47 6.44 -12.04
C GLY A 500 -8.68 7.74 -12.13
N ASN A 501 -8.70 8.56 -11.09
CA ASN A 501 -7.93 9.81 -10.98
C ASN A 501 -6.40 9.60 -10.92
N VAL A 502 -5.91 8.40 -11.24
CA VAL A 502 -4.50 8.06 -11.29
C VAL A 502 -4.11 7.95 -12.75
N THR A 503 -3.29 8.87 -13.22
CA THR A 503 -2.64 8.82 -14.52
C THR A 503 -1.73 7.60 -14.58
N VAL A 504 -2.16 6.55 -15.28
CA VAL A 504 -1.28 5.45 -15.66
C VAL A 504 -0.57 5.89 -16.92
N GLU A 505 0.63 6.45 -16.76
CA GLU A 505 1.53 6.69 -17.88
C GLU A 505 2.31 5.39 -18.15
N ASP A 506 1.77 4.58 -19.03
CA ASP A 506 2.50 3.47 -19.61
C ASP A 506 2.06 3.32 -21.07
N THR A 507 2.86 3.90 -21.95
CA THR A 507 2.67 3.91 -23.40
C THR A 507 3.34 2.73 -24.10
N SER A 508 3.84 1.73 -23.36
CA SER A 508 4.32 0.50 -23.98
C SER A 508 3.13 -0.23 -24.59
N ALA A 509 3.09 -0.32 -25.91
CA ALA A 509 2.19 -1.22 -26.63
C ALA A 509 2.37 -2.64 -26.04
N THR A 510 1.34 -3.12 -25.34
CA THR A 510 1.36 -4.46 -24.76
C THR A 510 1.28 -5.45 -25.92
N THR A 511 2.41 -6.03 -26.30
CA THR A 511 2.43 -7.19 -27.19
C THR A 511 1.70 -8.31 -26.47
N ILE A 512 0.59 -8.79 -27.04
CA ILE A 512 -0.17 -9.90 -26.46
C ILE A 512 0.71 -11.14 -26.53
N SER A 513 1.05 -11.73 -25.38
CA SER A 513 1.86 -12.94 -25.30
C SER A 513 1.16 -14.11 -26.01
N GLU A 514 1.93 -14.91 -26.73
CA GLU A 514 1.47 -16.14 -27.40
C GLU A 514 1.66 -17.39 -26.53
N GLU A 515 2.24 -17.23 -25.34
CA GLU A 515 2.42 -18.36 -24.41
C GLU A 515 1.09 -18.97 -23.98
N PRO A 516 1.00 -20.30 -23.87
CA PRO A 516 -0.18 -20.99 -23.37
C PRO A 516 -0.59 -20.50 -21.98
N LEU A 517 -1.88 -20.35 -21.75
CA LEU A 517 -2.44 -20.03 -20.43
C LEU A 517 -2.75 -21.32 -19.65
N PRO A 518 -2.53 -21.34 -18.32
CA PRO A 518 -2.95 -22.47 -17.50
C PRO A 518 -4.47 -22.61 -17.50
N LYS A 519 -4.95 -23.84 -17.54
CA LYS A 519 -6.37 -24.19 -17.42
C LYS A 519 -6.68 -24.80 -16.05
N ARG A 520 -7.91 -24.65 -15.60
CA ARG A 520 -8.41 -25.35 -14.43
C ARG A 520 -8.21 -26.87 -14.59
N PRO A 521 -7.62 -27.56 -13.59
CA PRO A 521 -7.56 -29.01 -13.60
C PRO A 521 -8.98 -29.60 -13.72
N ARG A 522 -9.16 -30.59 -14.60
CA ARG A 522 -10.41 -31.34 -14.64
C ARG A 522 -10.51 -32.16 -13.35
N GLN A 523 -11.56 -31.96 -12.58
CA GLN A 523 -11.92 -32.91 -11.53
C GLN A 523 -12.29 -34.23 -12.22
N LYS A 524 -11.56 -35.29 -11.85
CA LYS A 524 -11.92 -36.68 -12.23
C LYS A 524 -13.14 -37.10 -11.45
#